data_a6adfbfc07aac2243aaffca74dd8517e
#
_entry.id   a6adfbfc07aac2243aaffca74dd8517e
#
_cell.length_a   1.000
_cell.length_b   1.000
_cell.length_c   1.000
_cell.angle_alpha   90.00
_cell.angle_beta   90.00
_cell.angle_gamma   90.00
#
_symmetry.space_group_name_H-M   'P 1'
#
loop_
_entity.id
_entity.type
_entity.pdbx_description
1 polymer ?
#
loop_
_entity_poly.entity_id
_entity_poly.type
_entity_poly.pdbx_seq_one_letter_code
_entity_poly.pdbx_strand_id
1 'polypeptide(L)'
;MKQIHFLSTIVCALLLSACGQNKDATLDMLGMFSPNGEVVNTRFANSQEYNAQRGEMHIDMQSDDYAIYVCSDSHITKKTHRNLDYFMAQYKAASSPKLALHLGDIIDAQENFPCADSIIHFAGQTIKDTMLVTLGNHDIYFKQWSIFRSFFKTSAYWFDTRNGSKKLDLFICLDSAEGTLGTTQTKWLENLLKEKSKEGYRHIIVYTHTHLWKLDGSQGHTSNMALEESYSFTDVLGKYGVEYVWSGHQHARQSVIFKGVNYLVLDATKDEEKGQSYMTVNMGSSIIYHYHTYPAL
;
A
#
# COMPACT_ATOMS: atom_id res chain seq x y z
N MET A 1 -32.73 -34.77 -22.95
CA MET A 1 -31.66 -33.98 -23.61
C MET A 1 -32.02 -32.50 -23.89
N LYS A 2 -33.29 -32.06 -23.78
CA LYS A 2 -33.66 -30.63 -24.03
C LYS A 2 -33.52 -29.69 -22.82
N GLN A 3 -33.40 -30.17 -21.57
CA GLN A 3 -33.30 -29.34 -20.38
C GLN A 3 -31.87 -28.87 -20.08
N ILE A 4 -30.85 -29.59 -20.53
CA ILE A 4 -29.43 -29.23 -20.23
C ILE A 4 -28.95 -28.04 -21.09
N HIS A 5 -29.48 -27.91 -22.32
CA HIS A 5 -29.13 -26.78 -23.19
C HIS A 5 -29.74 -25.43 -22.74
N PHE A 6 -30.87 -25.45 -22.02
CA PHE A 6 -31.52 -24.23 -21.57
C PHE A 6 -30.78 -23.60 -20.36
N LEU A 7 -30.24 -24.42 -19.46
CA LEU A 7 -29.44 -23.91 -18.33
C LEU A 7 -28.09 -23.34 -18.78
N SER A 8 -27.45 -24.00 -19.76
CA SER A 8 -26.19 -23.54 -20.33
C SER A 8 -26.32 -22.19 -21.03
N THR A 9 -27.44 -21.95 -21.71
CA THR A 9 -27.67 -20.68 -22.43
C THR A 9 -28.01 -19.53 -21.49
N ILE A 10 -28.66 -19.79 -20.34
CA ILE A 10 -28.97 -18.79 -19.34
C ILE A 10 -27.69 -18.37 -18.58
N VAL A 11 -26.80 -19.31 -18.27
CA VAL A 11 -25.53 -19.01 -17.62
C VAL A 11 -24.62 -18.21 -18.56
N CYS A 12 -24.55 -18.55 -19.85
CA CYS A 12 -23.80 -17.74 -20.83
C CYS A 12 -24.44 -16.37 -21.08
N ALA A 13 -25.75 -16.24 -21.07
CA ALA A 13 -26.42 -14.94 -21.23
C ALA A 13 -26.23 -14.02 -20.02
N LEU A 14 -26.17 -14.56 -18.81
CA LEU A 14 -25.84 -13.80 -17.59
C LEU A 14 -24.38 -13.37 -17.56
N LEU A 15 -23.47 -14.17 -18.07
CA LEU A 15 -22.04 -13.79 -18.18
C LEU A 15 -21.82 -12.75 -19.28
N LEU A 16 -22.59 -12.75 -20.37
CA LEU A 16 -22.44 -11.75 -21.44
C LEU A 16 -23.16 -10.44 -21.14
N SER A 17 -24.20 -10.43 -20.30
CA SER A 17 -24.80 -9.18 -19.83
C SER A 17 -23.98 -8.46 -18.76
N ALA A 18 -23.12 -9.17 -18.02
CA ALA A 18 -22.16 -8.60 -17.09
C ALA A 18 -20.94 -7.93 -17.78
N CYS A 19 -20.60 -8.36 -19.01
CA CYS A 19 -19.47 -7.81 -19.77
C CYS A 19 -19.71 -6.42 -20.38
N GLY A 20 -20.90 -5.86 -20.31
CA GLY A 20 -21.28 -4.67 -21.08
C GLY A 20 -21.36 -3.35 -20.30
N GLN A 21 -21.39 -3.31 -18.98
CA GLN A 21 -21.73 -2.08 -18.27
C GLN A 21 -20.97 -1.74 -16.98
N ASN A 22 -20.08 -2.59 -16.47
CA ASN A 22 -19.29 -2.19 -15.30
C ASN A 22 -18.00 -3.01 -15.19
N LYS A 23 -16.85 -2.42 -15.55
CA LYS A 23 -15.53 -3.03 -15.32
C LYS A 23 -15.31 -3.36 -13.83
N ASP A 24 -15.92 -2.59 -12.94
CA ASP A 24 -15.91 -2.82 -11.49
C ASP A 24 -16.61 -4.14 -11.11
N ALA A 25 -17.74 -4.47 -11.74
CA ALA A 25 -18.48 -5.68 -11.42
C ALA A 25 -17.69 -6.96 -11.73
N THR A 26 -16.77 -6.93 -12.71
CA THR A 26 -15.95 -8.08 -13.07
C THR A 26 -14.79 -8.27 -12.09
N LEU A 27 -14.19 -7.18 -11.67
CA LEU A 27 -13.13 -7.18 -10.63
C LEU A 27 -13.74 -7.53 -9.26
N ASP A 28 -14.92 -6.98 -8.93
CA ASP A 28 -15.65 -7.30 -7.71
C ASP A 28 -16.11 -8.77 -7.68
N MET A 29 -16.39 -9.38 -8.84
CA MET A 29 -16.75 -10.80 -8.93
C MET A 29 -15.56 -11.72 -8.67
N LEU A 30 -14.33 -11.29 -9.03
CA LEU A 30 -13.09 -11.98 -8.62
C LEU A 30 -12.84 -11.81 -7.11
N GLY A 31 -13.14 -10.64 -6.55
CA GLY A 31 -13.08 -10.38 -5.12
C GLY A 31 -14.12 -11.16 -4.30
N MET A 32 -15.31 -11.45 -4.86
CA MET A 32 -16.32 -12.30 -4.20
C MET A 32 -15.85 -13.74 -3.94
N PHE A 33 -14.91 -14.23 -4.72
CA PHE A 33 -14.26 -15.53 -4.54
C PHE A 33 -12.95 -15.45 -3.79
N SER A 34 -12.53 -14.25 -3.40
CA SER A 34 -11.37 -14.05 -2.53
C SER A 34 -11.68 -14.56 -1.12
N PRO A 35 -10.79 -15.33 -0.50
CA PRO A 35 -10.93 -15.74 0.90
C PRO A 35 -10.94 -14.54 1.87
N ASN A 36 -10.66 -13.33 1.40
CA ASN A 36 -10.48 -12.12 2.19
C ASN A 36 -11.77 -11.37 2.54
N GLY A 37 -12.87 -11.63 1.85
CA GLY A 37 -14.23 -11.23 2.27
C GLY A 37 -14.67 -9.79 1.98
N GLU A 38 -13.76 -8.84 1.87
CA GLU A 38 -14.09 -7.44 1.57
C GLU A 38 -13.36 -7.00 0.31
N VAL A 39 -14.10 -6.55 -0.70
CA VAL A 39 -13.53 -6.08 -1.97
C VAL A 39 -12.91 -4.68 -1.84
N VAL A 40 -11.91 -4.38 -2.66
CA VAL A 40 -11.16 -3.11 -2.62
C VAL A 40 -12.07 -1.87 -2.70
N ASN A 41 -13.13 -1.89 -3.50
CA ASN A 41 -14.04 -0.75 -3.61
C ASN A 41 -14.81 -0.48 -2.30
N THR A 42 -15.19 -1.53 -1.55
CA THR A 42 -15.82 -1.39 -0.23
C THR A 42 -14.83 -0.84 0.78
N ARG A 43 -13.60 -1.36 0.82
CA ARG A 43 -12.55 -0.84 1.71
C ARG A 43 -12.20 0.62 1.39
N PHE A 44 -12.12 0.95 0.10
CA PHE A 44 -11.90 2.31 -0.35
C PHE A 44 -13.03 3.26 0.08
N ALA A 45 -14.30 2.87 -0.13
CA ALA A 45 -15.45 3.66 0.31
C ALA A 45 -15.43 3.92 1.83
N ASN A 46 -15.18 2.89 2.63
CA ASN A 46 -15.01 2.99 4.06
C ASN A 46 -13.86 3.92 4.47
N SER A 47 -12.77 3.90 3.73
CA SER A 47 -11.60 4.75 3.94
C SER A 47 -11.93 6.21 3.63
N GLN A 48 -12.64 6.48 2.53
CA GLN A 48 -13.01 7.85 2.16
C GLN A 48 -14.05 8.45 3.12
N GLU A 49 -14.98 7.65 3.63
CA GLU A 49 -15.91 8.09 4.69
C GLU A 49 -15.14 8.59 5.94
N TYR A 50 -14.18 7.80 6.40
CA TYR A 50 -13.33 8.20 7.53
C TYR A 50 -12.47 9.43 7.21
N ASN A 51 -11.84 9.47 6.03
CA ASN A 51 -11.01 10.59 5.62
C ASN A 51 -11.80 11.90 5.53
N ALA A 52 -13.04 11.86 5.03
CA ALA A 52 -13.93 13.03 4.98
C ALA A 52 -14.25 13.57 6.39
N GLN A 53 -14.46 12.68 7.37
CA GLN A 53 -14.70 13.06 8.76
C GLN A 53 -13.44 13.63 9.44
N ARG A 54 -12.26 13.04 9.15
CA ARG A 54 -10.98 13.51 9.70
C ARG A 54 -10.54 14.85 9.12
N GLY A 55 -10.88 15.12 7.87
CA GLY A 55 -10.35 16.25 7.10
C GLY A 55 -8.97 15.98 6.49
N GLU A 56 -8.40 17.00 5.86
CA GLU A 56 -7.06 16.92 5.27
C GLU A 56 -5.98 16.68 6.35
N MET A 57 -5.00 15.86 6.03
CA MET A 57 -3.90 15.54 6.94
C MET A 57 -2.65 16.30 6.54
N HIS A 58 -2.19 17.17 7.43
CA HIS A 58 -0.98 17.96 7.27
C HIS A 58 -0.02 17.65 8.41
N ILE A 59 1.24 17.35 8.10
CA ILE A 59 2.26 17.03 9.10
C ILE A 59 3.32 18.13 9.08
N ASP A 60 3.36 18.92 10.15
CA ASP A 60 4.36 19.97 10.30
C ASP A 60 5.68 19.37 10.75
N MET A 61 6.65 19.37 9.84
CA MET A 61 8.00 18.87 10.07
C MET A 61 8.89 19.88 10.81
N GLN A 62 8.47 21.14 10.89
CA GLN A 62 9.24 22.24 11.47
C GLN A 62 10.64 22.44 10.84
N SER A 63 10.85 21.86 9.67
CA SER A 63 12.07 21.92 8.88
C SER A 63 11.75 21.65 7.43
N ASP A 64 12.53 22.22 6.51
CA ASP A 64 12.45 21.90 5.09
C ASP A 64 13.08 20.53 4.78
N ASP A 65 14.05 20.11 5.57
CA ASP A 65 14.73 18.82 5.45
C ASP A 65 14.30 17.90 6.60
N TYR A 66 13.93 16.66 6.27
CA TYR A 66 13.49 15.67 7.24
C TYR A 66 13.77 14.25 6.74
N ALA A 67 13.65 13.28 7.63
CA ALA A 67 13.87 11.87 7.32
C ALA A 67 12.57 11.07 7.29
N ILE A 68 12.50 10.08 6.40
CA ILE A 68 11.45 9.06 6.42
C ILE A 68 12.10 7.71 6.65
N TYR A 69 11.57 6.96 7.60
CA TYR A 69 11.93 5.58 7.87
C TYR A 69 10.85 4.69 7.27
N VAL A 70 11.23 3.78 6.38
CA VAL A 70 10.28 2.94 5.66
C VAL A 70 10.62 1.47 5.88
N CYS A 71 9.64 0.69 6.34
CA CYS A 71 9.71 -0.76 6.42
C CYS A 71 8.49 -1.39 5.74
N SER A 72 8.55 -2.70 5.48
CA SER A 72 7.50 -3.46 4.82
C SER A 72 7.51 -4.90 5.29
N ASP A 73 6.39 -5.59 5.14
CA ASP A 73 6.33 -7.06 5.27
C ASP A 73 6.93 -7.56 6.60
N SER A 74 6.45 -7.03 7.71
CA SER A 74 6.94 -7.44 9.03
C SER A 74 6.43 -8.81 9.45
N HIS A 75 5.30 -9.26 8.92
CA HIS A 75 4.71 -10.58 9.18
C HIS A 75 4.81 -11.00 10.65
N ILE A 76 4.35 -10.13 11.53
CA ILE A 76 4.44 -10.33 12.96
C ILE A 76 3.72 -11.62 13.36
N THR A 77 4.43 -12.43 14.14
CA THR A 77 3.85 -13.62 14.79
C THR A 77 3.93 -13.48 16.31
N LYS A 78 3.29 -14.39 17.05
CA LYS A 78 3.42 -14.41 18.52
C LYS A 78 4.87 -14.59 19.01
N LYS A 79 5.75 -15.09 18.15
CA LYS A 79 7.10 -15.51 18.56
C LYS A 79 8.18 -14.52 18.17
N THR A 80 8.01 -13.79 17.07
CA THR A 80 9.11 -13.06 16.46
C THR A 80 8.64 -11.74 15.83
N HIS A 81 9.26 -10.64 16.24
CA HIS A 81 9.11 -9.31 15.66
C HIS A 81 10.36 -8.45 15.94
N ARG A 82 11.53 -9.09 16.03
CA ARG A 82 12.80 -8.44 16.41
C ARG A 82 13.25 -7.38 15.42
N ASN A 83 13.10 -7.65 14.13
CA ASN A 83 13.48 -6.71 13.09
C ASN A 83 12.60 -5.44 13.17
N LEU A 84 11.30 -5.60 13.40
CA LEU A 84 10.43 -4.46 13.62
C LEU A 84 10.78 -3.70 14.89
N ASP A 85 11.10 -4.37 15.99
CA ASP A 85 11.57 -3.74 17.22
C ASP A 85 12.88 -2.97 17.00
N TYR A 86 13.81 -3.55 16.23
CA TYR A 86 15.04 -2.88 15.84
C TYR A 86 14.76 -1.62 15.01
N PHE A 87 13.93 -1.73 13.98
CA PHE A 87 13.49 -0.59 13.18
C PHE A 87 12.90 0.52 14.04
N MET A 88 11.99 0.17 14.96
CA MET A 88 11.38 1.13 15.88
C MET A 88 12.38 1.79 16.79
N ALA A 89 13.38 1.05 17.28
CA ALA A 89 14.45 1.59 18.09
C ALA A 89 15.31 2.60 17.30
N GLN A 90 15.67 2.28 16.06
CA GLN A 90 16.41 3.19 15.17
C GLN A 90 15.58 4.46 14.87
N TYR A 91 14.31 4.29 14.56
CA TYR A 91 13.42 5.44 14.35
C TYR A 91 13.34 6.33 15.60
N LYS A 92 13.13 5.76 16.78
CA LYS A 92 13.04 6.52 18.03
C LYS A 92 14.33 7.25 18.38
N ALA A 93 15.49 6.64 18.11
CA ALA A 93 16.80 7.20 18.42
C ALA A 93 17.20 8.38 17.52
N ALA A 94 16.62 8.50 16.33
CA ALA A 94 16.94 9.59 15.43
C ALA A 94 16.46 10.94 15.98
N SER A 95 17.28 11.97 15.88
CA SER A 95 17.04 13.32 16.41
C SER A 95 16.42 14.31 15.40
N SER A 96 16.49 14.01 14.10
CA SER A 96 15.93 14.87 13.05
C SER A 96 14.40 14.83 13.02
N PRO A 97 13.71 15.83 12.47
CA PRO A 97 12.31 15.70 12.08
C PRO A 97 12.11 14.48 11.21
N LYS A 98 11.11 13.65 11.52
CA LYS A 98 11.00 12.33 10.90
C LYS A 98 9.58 11.80 10.84
N LEU A 99 9.35 10.93 9.86
CA LEU A 99 8.15 10.10 9.72
C LEU A 99 8.54 8.63 9.66
N ALA A 100 7.61 7.74 10.00
CA ALA A 100 7.75 6.32 9.75
C ALA A 100 6.58 5.81 8.90
N LEU A 101 6.89 4.98 7.90
CA LEU A 101 5.91 4.32 7.02
C LEU A 101 6.09 2.81 7.10
N HIS A 102 4.97 2.09 7.08
CA HIS A 102 4.93 0.63 6.93
C HIS A 102 4.14 0.28 5.67
N LEU A 103 4.75 -0.44 4.73
CA LEU A 103 4.16 -0.71 3.41
C LEU A 103 3.30 -1.99 3.35
N GLY A 104 2.64 -2.36 4.46
CA GLY A 104 1.69 -3.47 4.51
C GLY A 104 2.31 -4.83 4.88
N ASP A 105 1.46 -5.84 4.99
CA ASP A 105 1.77 -7.15 5.56
C ASP A 105 2.40 -7.01 6.95
N ILE A 106 1.65 -6.34 7.84
CA ILE A 106 2.06 -6.11 9.22
C ILE A 106 2.07 -7.43 9.97
N ILE A 107 1.04 -8.26 9.77
CA ILE A 107 0.87 -9.54 10.44
C ILE A 107 1.02 -10.71 9.48
N ASP A 108 1.41 -11.87 10.03
CA ASP A 108 1.37 -13.15 9.32
C ASP A 108 0.05 -13.87 9.65
N ALA A 109 -1.03 -13.53 8.94
CA ALA A 109 -2.33 -14.15 9.15
C ALA A 109 -2.36 -15.59 8.65
N GLN A 110 -2.75 -16.53 9.51
CA GLN A 110 -2.90 -17.94 9.19
C GLN A 110 -4.30 -18.43 9.59
N GLU A 111 -4.88 -19.34 8.80
CA GLU A 111 -6.25 -19.85 9.02
C GLU A 111 -6.47 -20.40 10.44
N ASN A 112 -5.48 -21.06 11.00
CA ASN A 112 -5.52 -21.66 12.33
C ASN A 112 -4.91 -20.77 13.43
N PHE A 113 -4.85 -19.48 13.19
CA PHE A 113 -4.27 -18.53 14.13
C PHE A 113 -5.34 -17.79 14.92
N PRO A 114 -5.88 -18.39 16.03
CA PRO A 114 -7.01 -17.81 16.77
C PRO A 114 -6.68 -16.54 17.55
N CYS A 115 -5.49 -15.98 17.33
CA CYS A 115 -4.97 -14.83 18.05
C CYS A 115 -4.51 -13.70 17.11
N ALA A 116 -4.96 -13.68 15.87
CA ALA A 116 -4.70 -12.54 14.97
C ALA A 116 -5.08 -11.21 15.64
N ASP A 117 -6.22 -11.18 16.32
CA ASP A 117 -6.68 -10.04 17.12
C ASP A 117 -5.66 -9.60 18.17
N SER A 118 -5.06 -10.56 18.89
CA SER A 118 -4.08 -10.25 19.94
C SER A 118 -2.77 -9.73 19.38
N ILE A 119 -2.39 -10.18 18.17
CA ILE A 119 -1.19 -9.70 17.50
C ILE A 119 -1.40 -8.31 16.94
N ILE A 120 -2.51 -8.08 16.24
CA ILE A 120 -2.88 -6.75 15.79
C ILE A 120 -3.08 -5.81 16.97
N HIS A 121 -3.66 -6.29 18.06
CA HIS A 121 -3.78 -5.50 19.30
C HIS A 121 -2.42 -5.05 19.82
N PHE A 122 -1.48 -5.96 19.96
CA PHE A 122 -0.16 -5.63 20.49
C PHE A 122 0.64 -4.76 19.50
N ALA A 123 0.80 -5.22 18.26
CA ALA A 123 1.52 -4.49 17.23
C ALA A 123 0.78 -3.22 16.79
N GLY A 124 -0.54 -3.27 16.71
CA GLY A 124 -1.40 -2.16 16.35
C GLY A 124 -1.30 -0.98 17.29
N GLN A 125 -1.08 -1.17 18.58
CA GLN A 125 -0.85 -0.07 19.52
C GLN A 125 0.45 0.68 19.19
N THR A 126 1.54 -0.05 18.98
CA THR A 126 2.85 0.55 18.69
C THR A 126 2.91 1.16 17.29
N ILE A 127 2.44 0.44 16.28
CA ILE A 127 2.49 0.89 14.89
C ILE A 127 1.55 2.07 14.68
N LYS A 128 0.31 2.00 15.16
CA LYS A 128 -0.69 3.05 15.04
C LYS A 128 -0.21 4.39 15.60
N ASP A 129 0.52 4.36 16.71
CA ASP A 129 0.97 5.58 17.39
C ASP A 129 2.27 6.14 16.81
N THR A 130 2.92 5.40 15.90
CA THR A 130 4.27 5.74 15.43
C THR A 130 4.37 5.83 13.91
N MET A 131 3.57 5.05 13.16
CA MET A 131 3.71 4.90 11.72
C MET A 131 2.43 5.21 10.97
N LEU A 132 2.57 5.69 9.74
CA LEU A 132 1.53 5.66 8.72
C LEU A 132 1.63 4.34 7.96
N VAL A 133 0.50 3.66 7.76
CA VAL A 133 0.51 2.29 7.25
C VAL A 133 -0.23 2.16 5.93
N THR A 134 0.20 1.21 5.12
CA THR A 134 -0.48 0.67 3.95
C THR A 134 -1.09 -0.67 4.31
N LEU A 135 -2.18 -1.04 3.68
CA LEU A 135 -2.79 -2.34 3.82
C LEU A 135 -2.09 -3.38 2.93
N GLY A 136 -1.65 -4.49 3.51
CA GLY A 136 -1.14 -5.64 2.78
C GLY A 136 -2.17 -6.78 2.65
N ASN A 137 -1.86 -7.79 1.84
CA ASN A 137 -2.77 -8.91 1.63
C ASN A 137 -2.89 -9.83 2.86
N HIS A 138 -1.83 -10.00 3.63
CA HIS A 138 -1.90 -10.75 4.90
C HIS A 138 -2.75 -10.04 5.95
N ASP A 139 -2.83 -8.72 5.92
CA ASP A 139 -3.63 -7.93 6.87
C ASP A 139 -5.15 -8.08 6.68
N ILE A 140 -5.59 -8.65 5.54
CA ILE A 140 -7.01 -8.88 5.23
C ILE A 140 -7.39 -10.36 5.11
N TYR A 141 -6.43 -11.28 5.12
CA TYR A 141 -6.74 -12.70 5.09
C TYR A 141 -7.69 -13.07 6.24
N PHE A 142 -8.56 -14.07 5.98
CA PHE A 142 -9.54 -14.56 6.97
C PHE A 142 -10.49 -13.47 7.51
N LYS A 143 -10.87 -12.51 6.66
CA LYS A 143 -11.83 -11.42 6.97
C LYS A 143 -11.32 -10.44 8.03
N GLN A 144 -10.03 -10.18 8.06
CA GLN A 144 -9.43 -9.30 9.06
C GLN A 144 -9.55 -7.79 8.75
N TRP A 145 -10.17 -7.40 7.64
CA TRP A 145 -10.40 -5.99 7.31
C TRP A 145 -11.03 -5.20 8.47
N SER A 146 -12.04 -5.77 9.12
CA SER A 146 -12.69 -5.10 10.26
C SER A 146 -11.72 -4.83 11.41
N ILE A 147 -10.78 -5.75 11.66
CA ILE A 147 -9.74 -5.62 12.68
C ILE A 147 -8.74 -4.53 12.26
N PHE A 148 -8.18 -4.61 11.05
CA PHE A 148 -7.30 -3.58 10.51
C PHE A 148 -7.95 -2.18 10.61
N ARG A 149 -9.20 -2.06 10.15
CA ARG A 149 -9.96 -0.82 10.20
C ARG A 149 -10.19 -0.31 11.63
N SER A 150 -10.35 -1.19 12.60
CA SER A 150 -10.51 -0.79 14.00
C SER A 150 -9.29 -0.04 14.53
N PHE A 151 -8.07 -0.37 14.06
CA PHE A 151 -6.81 0.26 14.44
C PHE A 151 -6.46 1.44 13.54
N PHE A 152 -6.34 1.20 12.24
CA PHE A 152 -5.74 2.14 11.30
C PHE A 152 -6.77 3.01 10.57
N LYS A 153 -8.06 2.68 10.65
CA LYS A 153 -9.22 3.43 10.16
C LYS A 153 -9.35 3.52 8.65
N THR A 154 -8.25 3.60 7.91
CA THR A 154 -8.22 3.82 6.47
C THR A 154 -7.10 3.03 5.81
N SER A 155 -7.31 2.55 4.58
CA SER A 155 -6.30 1.89 3.74
C SER A 155 -5.86 2.75 2.54
N ALA A 156 -6.61 3.83 2.23
CA ALA A 156 -6.31 4.72 1.12
C ALA A 156 -6.54 6.18 1.53
N TYR A 157 -5.47 6.98 1.52
CA TYR A 157 -5.49 8.36 1.99
C TYR A 157 -4.32 9.14 1.38
N TRP A 158 -4.30 10.45 1.63
CA TRP A 158 -3.16 11.28 1.34
C TRP A 158 -2.84 12.21 2.52
N PHE A 159 -1.64 12.69 2.56
CA PHE A 159 -1.18 13.74 3.46
C PHE A 159 -0.10 14.57 2.78
N ASP A 160 0.12 15.76 3.28
CA ASP A 160 1.29 16.55 2.93
C ASP A 160 2.17 16.83 4.15
N THR A 161 3.44 17.04 3.90
CA THR A 161 4.37 17.57 4.88
C THR A 161 4.50 19.07 4.69
N ARG A 162 4.74 19.77 5.79
CA ARG A 162 4.85 21.23 5.82
C ARG A 162 5.99 21.70 6.74
N ASN A 163 6.45 22.92 6.49
CA ASN A 163 7.21 23.72 7.45
C ASN A 163 6.41 24.99 7.74
N GLY A 164 5.66 24.99 8.84
CA GLY A 164 4.62 25.99 9.10
C GLY A 164 3.55 26.02 8.00
N SER A 165 3.40 27.14 7.31
CA SER A 165 2.46 27.28 6.19
C SER A 165 3.01 26.80 4.83
N LYS A 166 4.33 26.58 4.72
CA LYS A 166 4.98 26.14 3.49
C LYS A 166 4.72 24.67 3.23
N LYS A 167 4.09 24.34 2.11
CA LYS A 167 3.96 22.96 1.61
C LYS A 167 5.32 22.44 1.19
N LEU A 168 5.62 21.20 1.54
CA LEU A 168 6.85 20.52 1.15
C LEU A 168 6.53 19.39 0.16
N ASP A 169 6.10 18.24 0.64
CA ASP A 169 5.96 17.03 -0.16
C ASP A 169 4.57 16.41 0.00
N LEU A 170 4.06 15.79 -1.06
CA LEU A 170 2.78 15.11 -1.11
C LEU A 170 3.00 13.59 -1.05
N PHE A 171 2.26 12.92 -0.18
CA PHE A 171 2.24 11.47 -0.04
C PHE A 171 0.85 10.91 -0.26
N ILE A 172 0.74 9.87 -1.07
CA ILE A 172 -0.53 9.21 -1.40
C ILE A 172 -0.40 7.71 -1.11
N CYS A 173 -1.19 7.23 -0.15
CA CYS A 173 -1.32 5.82 0.19
C CYS A 173 -2.44 5.17 -0.61
N LEU A 174 -2.18 4.01 -1.21
CA LEU A 174 -3.16 3.26 -1.99
C LEU A 174 -3.38 1.86 -1.42
N ASP A 175 -4.62 1.40 -1.45
CA ASP A 175 -5.01 0.02 -1.16
C ASP A 175 -4.83 -0.84 -2.40
N SER A 176 -3.80 -1.66 -2.41
CA SER A 176 -3.52 -2.66 -3.45
C SER A 176 -3.48 -4.09 -2.91
N ALA A 177 -4.02 -4.32 -1.71
CA ALA A 177 -3.88 -5.59 -1.00
C ALA A 177 -4.41 -6.82 -1.76
N GLU A 178 -5.38 -6.65 -2.65
CA GLU A 178 -5.91 -7.74 -3.50
C GLU A 178 -5.27 -7.78 -4.90
N GLY A 179 -4.19 -7.06 -5.14
CA GLY A 179 -3.57 -6.98 -6.46
C GLY A 179 -4.32 -6.10 -7.45
N THR A 180 -5.23 -5.24 -6.97
CA THR A 180 -5.96 -4.25 -7.77
C THR A 180 -6.22 -3.00 -6.93
N LEU A 181 -6.33 -1.85 -7.59
CA LEU A 181 -6.77 -0.60 -6.98
C LEU A 181 -8.29 -0.42 -7.08
N GLY A 182 -8.92 -1.14 -7.99
CA GLY A 182 -10.33 -0.93 -8.36
C GLY A 182 -10.54 0.40 -9.06
N THR A 183 -11.65 0.50 -9.81
CA THR A 183 -11.93 1.69 -10.63
C THR A 183 -12.22 2.94 -9.81
N THR A 184 -12.83 2.80 -8.64
CA THR A 184 -13.19 3.96 -7.80
C THR A 184 -11.95 4.63 -7.24
N GLN A 185 -11.00 3.84 -6.72
CA GLN A 185 -9.74 4.37 -6.21
C GLN A 185 -8.86 4.94 -7.33
N THR A 186 -8.82 4.27 -8.50
CA THR A 186 -8.07 4.77 -9.66
C THR A 186 -8.58 6.13 -10.14
N LYS A 187 -9.90 6.32 -10.23
CA LYS A 187 -10.50 7.62 -10.57
C LYS A 187 -10.21 8.69 -9.51
N TRP A 188 -10.30 8.32 -8.24
CA TRP A 188 -9.95 9.23 -7.15
C TRP A 188 -8.49 9.66 -7.23
N LEU A 189 -7.56 8.73 -7.46
CA LEU A 189 -6.14 9.03 -7.59
C LEU A 189 -5.87 9.99 -8.74
N GLU A 190 -6.46 9.76 -9.92
CA GLU A 190 -6.29 10.66 -11.08
C GLU A 190 -6.81 12.07 -10.78
N ASN A 191 -7.98 12.17 -10.16
CA ASN A 191 -8.56 13.47 -9.78
C ASN A 191 -7.68 14.18 -8.72
N LEU A 192 -7.23 13.46 -7.70
CA LEU A 192 -6.36 13.99 -6.67
C LEU A 192 -5.03 14.52 -7.28
N LEU A 193 -4.39 13.73 -8.11
CA LEU A 193 -3.14 14.13 -8.77
C LEU A 193 -3.34 15.32 -9.72
N LYS A 194 -4.45 15.37 -10.46
CA LYS A 194 -4.81 16.47 -11.35
C LYS A 194 -4.95 17.80 -10.60
N GLU A 195 -5.39 17.77 -9.36
CA GLU A 195 -5.52 18.94 -8.50
C GLU A 195 -4.19 19.24 -7.80
N LYS A 196 -3.67 18.27 -7.06
CA LYS A 196 -2.53 18.45 -6.17
C LYS A 196 -1.20 18.69 -6.89
N SER A 197 -0.98 18.15 -8.09
CA SER A 197 0.24 18.43 -8.87
C SER A 197 0.44 19.91 -9.23
N LYS A 198 -0.60 20.74 -9.10
CA LYS A 198 -0.56 22.19 -9.37
C LYS A 198 -0.29 23.02 -8.11
N GLU A 199 -0.26 22.40 -6.94
CA GLU A 199 -0.16 23.10 -5.66
C GLU A 199 1.28 23.41 -5.22
N GLY A 200 2.28 23.11 -6.08
CA GLY A 200 3.68 23.47 -5.86
C GLY A 200 4.39 22.61 -4.82
N TYR A 201 3.97 21.36 -4.66
CA TYR A 201 4.74 20.40 -3.87
C TYR A 201 6.12 20.17 -4.49
N ARG A 202 7.12 20.00 -3.64
CA ARG A 202 8.50 19.74 -4.01
C ARG A 202 8.64 18.35 -4.62
N HIS A 203 8.01 17.36 -3.98
CA HIS A 203 7.98 15.96 -4.41
C HIS A 203 6.57 15.39 -4.27
N ILE A 204 6.21 14.45 -5.15
CA ILE A 204 4.99 13.67 -5.08
C ILE A 204 5.36 12.19 -5.01
N ILE A 205 5.01 11.55 -3.91
CA ILE A 205 5.33 10.15 -3.62
C ILE A 205 4.01 9.37 -3.48
N VAL A 206 3.92 8.24 -4.17
CA VAL A 206 2.87 7.25 -3.98
C VAL A 206 3.46 6.06 -3.24
N TYR A 207 2.72 5.46 -2.33
CA TYR A 207 3.13 4.21 -1.71
C TYR A 207 1.94 3.26 -1.57
N THR A 208 2.24 1.98 -1.71
CA THR A 208 1.25 0.91 -1.75
C THR A 208 1.92 -0.41 -1.34
N HIS A 209 1.16 -1.47 -1.14
CA HIS A 209 1.75 -2.75 -0.76
C HIS A 209 2.23 -3.54 -1.97
N THR A 210 1.32 -3.85 -2.90
CA THR A 210 1.63 -4.70 -4.06
C THR A 210 2.52 -3.98 -5.07
N HIS A 211 3.63 -4.60 -5.41
CA HIS A 211 4.56 -4.09 -6.42
C HIS A 211 4.06 -4.35 -7.85
N LEU A 212 4.58 -3.59 -8.81
CA LEU A 212 4.16 -3.64 -10.22
C LEU A 212 5.12 -4.42 -11.14
N TRP A 213 6.33 -4.75 -10.67
CA TRP A 213 7.41 -5.26 -11.52
C TRP A 213 7.86 -6.64 -11.08
N LYS A 214 8.19 -7.50 -12.06
CA LYS A 214 8.73 -8.83 -11.78
C LYS A 214 10.18 -8.77 -11.36
N LEU A 215 10.57 -9.64 -10.42
CA LEU A 215 11.93 -9.74 -9.92
C LEU A 215 12.85 -10.66 -10.72
N ASP A 216 12.33 -11.41 -11.69
CA ASP A 216 13.06 -12.41 -12.47
C ASP A 216 13.97 -11.81 -13.56
N GLY A 217 14.20 -10.50 -13.55
CA GLY A 217 14.95 -9.77 -14.56
C GLY A 217 14.18 -9.55 -15.86
N SER A 218 12.97 -10.07 -16.00
CA SER A 218 12.11 -9.73 -17.12
C SER A 218 11.57 -8.31 -16.94
N GLN A 219 11.74 -7.48 -17.95
CA GLN A 219 11.11 -6.16 -18.00
C GLN A 219 9.60 -6.37 -18.15
N GLY A 220 8.86 -6.34 -17.05
CA GLY A 220 7.42 -6.57 -17.14
C GLY A 220 6.67 -6.35 -15.84
N HIS A 221 5.35 -6.14 -15.97
CA HIS A 221 4.45 -5.98 -14.83
C HIS A 221 4.29 -7.30 -14.06
N THR A 222 3.94 -7.21 -12.78
CA THR A 222 3.72 -8.40 -11.95
C THR A 222 2.46 -9.15 -12.41
N SER A 223 2.36 -10.42 -12.01
CA SER A 223 1.13 -11.19 -12.16
C SER A 223 0.03 -10.81 -11.17
N ASN A 224 0.33 -9.95 -10.19
CA ASN A 224 -0.58 -9.63 -9.09
C ASN A 224 -1.58 -8.52 -9.45
N MET A 225 -1.27 -7.69 -10.44
CA MET A 225 -2.18 -6.67 -10.96
C MET A 225 -2.45 -6.92 -12.44
N ALA A 226 -3.69 -6.73 -12.88
CA ALA A 226 -4.03 -6.86 -14.29
C ALA A 226 -3.16 -5.93 -15.14
N LEU A 227 -2.67 -6.42 -16.26
CA LEU A 227 -1.72 -5.70 -17.11
C LEU A 227 -2.26 -4.32 -17.56
N GLU A 228 -3.52 -4.28 -17.96
CA GLU A 228 -4.19 -3.05 -18.41
C GLU A 228 -4.31 -2.03 -17.26
N GLU A 229 -4.62 -2.51 -16.05
CA GLU A 229 -4.67 -1.65 -14.86
C GLU A 229 -3.29 -1.10 -14.53
N SER A 230 -2.25 -1.93 -14.57
CA SER A 230 -0.86 -1.51 -14.35
C SER A 230 -0.40 -0.45 -15.35
N TYR A 231 -0.73 -0.61 -16.63
CA TYR A 231 -0.42 0.41 -17.65
C TYR A 231 -1.17 1.71 -17.41
N SER A 232 -2.47 1.64 -17.13
CA SER A 232 -3.27 2.82 -16.81
C SER A 232 -2.74 3.55 -15.58
N PHE A 233 -2.39 2.81 -14.53
CA PHE A 233 -1.80 3.35 -13.32
C PHE A 233 -0.47 4.07 -13.58
N THR A 234 0.46 3.42 -14.28
CA THR A 234 1.75 4.03 -14.61
C THR A 234 1.63 5.26 -15.53
N ASP A 235 0.65 5.28 -16.42
CA ASP A 235 0.35 6.45 -17.26
C ASP A 235 -0.11 7.64 -16.42
N VAL A 236 -1.02 7.42 -15.49
CA VAL A 236 -1.52 8.46 -14.59
C VAL A 236 -0.38 9.02 -13.73
N LEU A 237 0.45 8.18 -13.16
CA LEU A 237 1.56 8.62 -12.31
C LEU A 237 2.57 9.48 -13.09
N GLY A 238 3.02 9.01 -14.26
CA GLY A 238 3.96 9.75 -15.10
C GLY A 238 3.38 11.07 -15.61
N LYS A 239 2.10 11.10 -15.98
CA LYS A 239 1.39 12.30 -16.46
C LYS A 239 1.37 13.43 -15.44
N TYR A 240 1.25 13.10 -14.15
CA TYR A 240 1.11 14.09 -13.08
C TYR A 240 2.37 14.31 -12.24
N GLY A 241 3.52 13.81 -12.70
CA GLY A 241 4.82 14.10 -12.10
C GLY A 241 5.06 13.42 -10.75
N VAL A 242 4.50 12.23 -10.54
CA VAL A 242 4.89 11.38 -9.40
C VAL A 242 6.36 10.99 -9.59
N GLU A 243 7.18 11.21 -8.57
CA GLU A 243 8.62 10.89 -8.65
C GLU A 243 8.93 9.47 -8.19
N TYR A 244 8.25 9.00 -7.15
CA TYR A 244 8.49 7.69 -6.55
C TYR A 244 7.20 6.93 -6.31
N VAL A 245 7.28 5.61 -6.49
CA VAL A 245 6.34 4.62 -5.96
C VAL A 245 7.12 3.68 -5.05
N TRP A 246 6.72 3.58 -3.78
CA TRP A 246 7.29 2.64 -2.83
C TRP A 246 6.33 1.49 -2.58
N SER A 247 6.83 0.26 -2.60
CA SER A 247 6.03 -0.95 -2.38
C SER A 247 6.81 -2.04 -1.66
N GLY A 248 6.10 -3.06 -1.17
CA GLY A 248 6.62 -4.25 -0.53
C GLY A 248 6.22 -5.52 -1.26
N HIS A 249 5.65 -6.49 -0.52
CA HIS A 249 5.02 -7.72 -1.00
C HIS A 249 5.98 -8.80 -1.51
N GLN A 250 7.06 -8.45 -2.18
CA GLN A 250 7.95 -9.42 -2.84
C GLN A 250 9.10 -9.89 -1.94
N HIS A 251 9.32 -9.26 -0.80
CA HIS A 251 10.40 -9.55 0.14
C HIS A 251 11.80 -9.46 -0.47
N ALA A 252 11.96 -8.74 -1.57
CA ALA A 252 13.25 -8.57 -2.21
C ALA A 252 13.34 -7.21 -2.92
N ARG A 253 14.46 -6.52 -2.72
CA ARG A 253 14.67 -5.19 -3.31
C ARG A 253 14.68 -5.23 -4.83
N GLN A 254 13.95 -4.29 -5.41
CA GLN A 254 13.99 -4.00 -6.83
C GLN A 254 13.84 -2.50 -7.06
N SER A 255 14.46 -2.00 -8.10
CA SER A 255 14.23 -0.64 -8.58
C SER A 255 14.08 -0.62 -10.09
N VAL A 256 13.09 0.11 -10.57
CA VAL A 256 12.85 0.32 -12.01
C VAL A 256 12.46 1.77 -12.23
N ILE A 257 12.95 2.38 -13.30
CA ILE A 257 12.47 3.69 -13.76
C ILE A 257 11.60 3.45 -14.99
N PHE A 258 10.35 3.89 -14.93
CA PHE A 258 9.42 3.81 -16.05
C PHE A 258 8.57 5.07 -16.14
N LYS A 259 8.47 5.66 -17.35
CA LYS A 259 7.75 6.92 -17.60
C LYS A 259 8.17 8.07 -16.67
N GLY A 260 9.46 8.12 -16.30
CA GLY A 260 9.99 9.14 -15.39
C GLY A 260 9.72 8.92 -13.91
N VAL A 261 9.02 7.84 -13.55
CA VAL A 261 8.72 7.47 -12.16
C VAL A 261 9.69 6.41 -11.68
N ASN A 262 10.20 6.55 -10.45
CA ASN A 262 11.06 5.57 -9.80
C ASN A 262 10.21 4.60 -8.97
N TYR A 263 10.17 3.34 -9.32
CA TYR A 263 9.48 2.29 -8.58
C TYR A 263 10.48 1.54 -7.71
N LEU A 264 10.31 1.60 -6.41
CA LEU A 264 11.15 0.90 -5.43
C LEU A 264 10.32 -0.18 -4.74
N VAL A 265 10.79 -1.41 -4.80
CA VAL A 265 10.27 -2.53 -4.00
C VAL A 265 11.24 -2.75 -2.84
N LEU A 266 10.72 -2.84 -1.62
CA LEU A 266 11.52 -3.02 -0.41
C LEU A 266 11.68 -4.50 -0.06
N ASP A 267 12.76 -4.80 0.66
CA ASP A 267 12.92 -6.08 1.36
C ASP A 267 11.89 -6.21 2.49
N ALA A 268 11.66 -7.42 2.94
CA ALA A 268 10.83 -7.69 4.11
C ALA A 268 11.54 -7.29 5.41
N THR A 269 10.74 -6.91 6.40
CA THR A 269 11.15 -6.74 7.80
C THR A 269 10.97 -8.04 8.60
N LYS A 270 10.29 -9.03 8.02
CA LYS A 270 10.02 -10.34 8.61
C LYS A 270 11.28 -10.97 9.19
N ASP A 271 11.20 -11.50 10.41
CA ASP A 271 12.29 -12.27 11.00
C ASP A 271 12.56 -13.56 10.21
N GLU A 272 13.79 -14.08 10.29
CA GLU A 272 14.20 -15.38 9.74
C GLU A 272 14.33 -15.47 8.19
N GLU A 273 14.19 -14.36 7.46
CA GLU A 273 14.51 -14.30 6.03
C GLU A 273 15.92 -13.77 5.77
N LYS A 274 16.48 -14.07 4.59
CA LYS A 274 17.78 -13.53 4.17
C LYS A 274 17.61 -12.20 3.44
N GLY A 275 18.56 -11.30 3.61
CA GLY A 275 18.61 -10.04 2.85
C GLY A 275 17.66 -8.95 3.34
N GLN A 276 17.17 -9.08 4.55
CA GLN A 276 16.21 -8.16 5.16
C GLN A 276 16.81 -6.78 5.40
N SER A 277 16.05 -5.76 5.06
CA SER A 277 16.45 -4.37 5.31
C SER A 277 15.24 -3.45 5.47
N TYR A 278 15.49 -2.29 6.04
CA TYR A 278 14.60 -1.14 5.97
C TYR A 278 15.25 -0.01 5.17
N MET A 279 14.50 0.98 4.79
CA MET A 279 14.98 2.13 4.04
C MET A 279 14.87 3.41 4.88
N THR A 280 15.89 4.25 4.83
CA THR A 280 15.78 5.65 5.25
C THR A 280 15.83 6.54 4.03
N VAL A 281 15.02 7.59 4.03
CA VAL A 281 14.94 8.57 2.94
C VAL A 281 15.13 9.96 3.52
N ASN A 282 16.15 10.67 3.06
CA ASN A 282 16.34 12.07 3.36
C ASN A 282 15.55 12.90 2.33
N MET A 283 14.58 13.64 2.83
CA MET A 283 13.72 14.53 2.07
C MET A 283 14.29 15.95 2.15
N GLY A 284 14.67 16.49 1.02
CA GLY A 284 15.22 17.84 0.88
C GLY A 284 14.88 18.43 -0.48
N SER A 285 15.78 19.19 -1.10
CA SER A 285 15.66 19.62 -2.50
C SER A 285 15.77 18.43 -3.50
N SER A 286 16.28 17.31 -3.02
CA SER A 286 16.33 16.02 -3.71
C SER A 286 16.04 14.91 -2.72
N ILE A 287 15.59 13.76 -3.24
CA ILE A 287 15.32 12.56 -2.46
C ILE A 287 16.58 11.67 -2.48
N ILE A 288 17.13 11.38 -1.30
CA ILE A 288 18.28 10.48 -1.14
C ILE A 288 17.88 9.35 -0.20
N TYR A 289 17.99 8.11 -0.65
CA TYR A 289 17.60 6.96 0.16
C TYR A 289 18.75 5.98 0.38
N HIS A 290 18.72 5.28 1.53
CA HIS A 290 19.69 4.27 1.94
C HIS A 290 18.97 3.05 2.52
N TYR A 291 19.46 1.86 2.18
CA TYR A 291 19.00 0.60 2.78
C TYR A 291 19.90 0.20 3.93
N HIS A 292 19.28 -0.24 5.02
CA HIS A 292 19.96 -0.68 6.24
C HIS A 292 19.58 -2.13 6.51
N THR A 293 20.55 -3.03 6.42
CA THR A 293 20.36 -4.44 6.74
C THR A 293 20.13 -4.62 8.24
N TYR A 294 19.19 -5.46 8.60
CA TYR A 294 19.00 -5.84 10.00
C TYR A 294 20.19 -6.64 10.53
N PRO A 295 20.50 -6.54 11.83
CA PRO A 295 21.54 -7.35 12.45
C PRO A 295 21.28 -8.85 12.23
N ALA A 296 22.33 -9.63 12.00
CA ALA A 296 22.22 -11.08 11.93
C ALA A 296 21.64 -11.64 13.26
N LEU A 297 20.83 -12.65 13.12
CA LEU A 297 20.16 -13.35 14.24
C LEU A 297 21.14 -14.24 14.99
#